data_fee647afae3bba97cc617f8939c3ab90
#
_entry.id   fee647afae3bba97cc617f8939c3ab90
#
_cell.length_a   1.000
_cell.length_b   1.000
_cell.length_c   1.000
_cell.angle_alpha   90.00
_cell.angle_beta   90.00
_cell.angle_gamma   90.00
#
_symmetry.space_group_name_H-M   'P 1'
#
loop_
_entity.id
_entity.type
_entity.pdbx_description
1 polymer ?
#
loop_
_entity_poly.entity_id
_entity_poly.type
_entity_poly.pdbx_seq_one_letter_code
_entity_poly.pdbx_strand_id
1 'polypeptide(L)'
;LHIFEDRDVTARSSEVEAAIARCRCLILSLITLNETAEVLVPMVERHDPPVVFSFEGLPEVMRLNKVGSYNLKAGKGMPKPVQNVARLLVGGREEDALYGYVKLQKITSKLINFLPGKRLNDFRNWTNVNNYWNHRSIANATNMFKLILREYCAMSHLHVDPVVEMPNMGFAHPDAPRLFASPAEYERWEKERNRARKGGAAPLGTVALLSFRAHSCPVLIIINKIVHALEAAGLRVLPIFVMGIESHIVVREWLTRMNVDLVINTMG
;
A
#
# COMPACT_ATOMS: atom_id res chain seq x y z
N LEU A 1 -12.64 -3.42 -18.79
CA LEU A 1 -11.92 -2.62 -17.81
C LEU A 1 -11.91 -1.16 -18.28
N HIS A 2 -12.36 -0.25 -17.44
CA HIS A 2 -12.24 1.20 -17.62
C HIS A 2 -11.33 1.73 -16.51
N ILE A 3 -10.42 2.64 -16.87
CA ILE A 3 -9.49 3.29 -15.94
C ILE A 3 -9.67 4.79 -16.14
N PHE A 4 -9.89 5.51 -15.04
CA PHE A 4 -10.04 6.96 -15.01
C PHE A 4 -9.07 7.55 -13.99
N GLU A 5 -8.55 8.74 -14.29
CA GLU A 5 -7.77 9.54 -13.36
C GLU A 5 -8.67 10.56 -12.64
N ASP A 6 -8.19 11.16 -11.55
CA ASP A 6 -8.91 12.19 -10.80
C ASP A 6 -9.51 13.28 -11.70
N ARG A 7 -8.72 13.79 -12.65
CA ARG A 7 -9.14 14.81 -13.61
C ARG A 7 -10.29 14.37 -14.51
N ASP A 8 -10.42 13.06 -14.79
CA ASP A 8 -11.49 12.54 -15.64
C ASP A 8 -12.84 12.59 -14.93
N VAL A 9 -12.87 12.52 -13.60
CA VAL A 9 -14.10 12.56 -12.80
C VAL A 9 -14.89 13.86 -13.04
N THR A 10 -14.20 14.97 -13.20
CA THR A 10 -14.82 16.26 -13.51
C THR A 10 -14.91 16.51 -15.02
N ALA A 11 -13.82 16.28 -15.76
CA ALA A 11 -13.76 16.59 -17.20
C ALA A 11 -14.60 15.63 -18.07
N ARG A 12 -14.77 14.36 -17.64
CA ARG A 12 -15.49 13.29 -18.36
C ARG A 12 -16.58 12.68 -17.49
N SER A 13 -17.22 13.50 -16.66
CA SER A 13 -18.19 13.10 -15.63
C SER A 13 -19.28 12.14 -16.13
N SER A 14 -19.89 12.41 -17.29
CA SER A 14 -20.92 11.53 -17.88
C SER A 14 -20.39 10.15 -18.27
N GLU A 15 -19.15 10.07 -18.73
CA GLU A 15 -18.51 8.80 -19.11
C GLU A 15 -18.13 7.98 -17.86
N VAL A 16 -17.59 8.64 -16.85
CA VAL A 16 -17.30 8.04 -15.54
C VAL A 16 -18.57 7.48 -14.92
N GLU A 17 -19.64 8.28 -14.88
CA GLU A 17 -20.94 7.88 -14.34
C GLU A 17 -21.53 6.69 -15.12
N ALA A 18 -21.47 6.70 -16.45
CA ALA A 18 -21.92 5.59 -17.27
C ALA A 18 -21.10 4.31 -17.06
N ALA A 19 -19.82 4.42 -16.75
CA ALA A 19 -18.97 3.29 -16.42
C ALA A 19 -19.33 2.73 -15.02
N ILE A 20 -19.55 3.59 -14.04
CA ILE A 20 -19.99 3.21 -12.68
C ILE A 20 -21.34 2.49 -12.74
N ALA A 21 -22.30 3.00 -13.49
CA ALA A 21 -23.64 2.42 -13.63
C ALA A 21 -23.63 0.98 -14.16
N ARG A 22 -22.61 0.60 -14.92
CA ARG A 22 -22.49 -0.73 -15.55
C ARG A 22 -21.48 -1.66 -14.89
N CYS A 23 -20.68 -1.16 -13.93
CA CYS A 23 -19.62 -1.95 -13.35
C CYS A 23 -20.16 -2.97 -12.34
N ARG A 24 -19.53 -4.15 -12.30
CA ARG A 24 -19.72 -5.15 -11.24
C ARG A 24 -18.83 -4.89 -10.03
N CYS A 25 -17.66 -4.36 -10.28
CA CYS A 25 -16.68 -4.02 -9.26
C CYS A 25 -16.08 -2.67 -9.57
N LEU A 26 -16.10 -1.80 -8.59
CA LEU A 26 -15.49 -0.48 -8.62
C LEU A 26 -14.28 -0.48 -7.67
N ILE A 27 -13.16 0.04 -8.14
CA ILE A 27 -11.96 0.22 -7.33
C ILE A 27 -11.63 1.70 -7.32
N LEU A 28 -11.59 2.29 -6.13
CA LEU A 28 -11.24 3.67 -5.86
C LEU A 28 -9.89 3.69 -5.13
N SER A 29 -8.96 4.47 -5.63
CA SER A 29 -7.61 4.52 -5.06
C SER A 29 -7.08 5.93 -5.04
N LEU A 30 -6.58 6.38 -3.86
CA LEU A 30 -5.93 7.67 -3.68
C LEU A 30 -6.82 8.88 -4.03
N ILE A 31 -8.13 8.76 -3.81
CA ILE A 31 -9.05 9.90 -3.98
C ILE A 31 -8.89 10.81 -2.75
N THR A 32 -8.02 11.80 -2.86
CA THR A 32 -7.60 12.71 -1.78
C THR A 32 -8.05 14.15 -2.00
N LEU A 33 -8.61 14.48 -3.17
CA LEU A 33 -9.11 15.79 -3.49
C LEU A 33 -10.62 15.87 -3.16
N ASN A 34 -11.01 16.87 -2.38
CA ASN A 34 -12.42 17.11 -2.01
C ASN A 34 -13.31 17.29 -3.26
N GLU A 35 -12.83 18.06 -4.24
CA GLU A 35 -13.55 18.32 -5.49
C GLU A 35 -13.90 17.02 -6.24
N THR A 36 -12.96 16.07 -6.29
CA THR A 36 -13.18 14.75 -6.89
C THR A 36 -14.18 13.94 -6.07
N ALA A 37 -14.06 13.94 -4.76
CA ALA A 37 -14.94 13.20 -3.87
C ALA A 37 -16.38 13.73 -3.90
N GLU A 38 -16.59 15.03 -3.93
CA GLU A 38 -17.91 15.69 -4.02
C GLU A 38 -18.69 15.27 -5.27
N VAL A 39 -18.00 15.01 -6.38
CA VAL A 39 -18.61 14.53 -7.62
C VAL A 39 -18.78 13.00 -7.61
N LEU A 40 -17.76 12.27 -7.17
CA LEU A 40 -17.69 10.80 -7.27
C LEU A 40 -18.61 10.10 -6.27
N VAL A 41 -18.66 10.57 -5.02
CA VAL A 41 -19.44 9.91 -3.95
C VAL A 41 -20.93 9.84 -4.31
N PRO A 42 -21.59 10.94 -4.74
CA PRO A 42 -23.00 10.88 -5.17
C PRO A 42 -23.25 9.95 -6.36
N MET A 43 -22.32 9.85 -7.31
CA MET A 43 -22.44 8.92 -8.44
C MET A 43 -22.44 7.46 -7.95
N VAL A 44 -21.47 7.12 -7.08
CA VAL A 44 -21.37 5.76 -6.52
C VAL A 44 -22.59 5.42 -5.67
N GLU A 45 -23.07 6.34 -4.86
CA GLU A 45 -24.27 6.14 -4.04
C GLU A 45 -25.55 5.96 -4.87
N ARG A 46 -25.68 6.70 -5.99
CA ARG A 46 -26.83 6.62 -6.89
C ARG A 46 -26.90 5.29 -7.62
N HIS A 47 -25.77 4.82 -8.12
CA HIS A 47 -25.71 3.59 -8.93
C HIS A 47 -25.48 2.34 -8.11
N ASP A 48 -25.05 2.48 -6.87
CA ASP A 48 -24.85 1.43 -5.86
C ASP A 48 -24.18 0.15 -6.41
N PRO A 49 -22.95 0.22 -6.95
CA PRO A 49 -22.27 -0.94 -7.51
C PRO A 49 -22.24 -2.11 -6.52
N PRO A 50 -22.38 -3.36 -6.98
CA PRO A 50 -22.42 -4.53 -6.09
C PRO A 50 -21.17 -4.69 -5.22
N VAL A 51 -20.01 -4.30 -5.75
CA VAL A 51 -18.71 -4.39 -5.07
C VAL A 51 -17.95 -3.09 -5.26
N VAL A 52 -17.55 -2.48 -4.16
CA VAL A 52 -16.73 -1.28 -4.11
C VAL A 52 -15.56 -1.50 -3.15
N PHE A 53 -14.35 -1.40 -3.66
CA PHE A 53 -13.13 -1.30 -2.86
C PHE A 53 -12.60 0.12 -2.92
N SER A 54 -12.37 0.73 -1.77
CA SER A 54 -11.76 2.04 -1.66
C SER A 54 -10.50 1.95 -0.80
N PHE A 55 -9.39 2.52 -1.31
CA PHE A 55 -8.08 2.50 -0.69
C PHE A 55 -7.51 3.91 -0.59
N GLU A 56 -6.99 4.27 0.58
CA GLU A 56 -6.20 5.49 0.80
C GLU A 56 -6.86 6.76 0.26
N GLY A 57 -8.15 6.93 0.53
CA GLY A 57 -8.93 8.09 0.12
C GLY A 57 -9.47 8.87 1.32
N LEU A 58 -10.18 9.95 1.02
CA LEU A 58 -10.93 10.73 2.01
C LEU A 58 -11.92 9.85 2.77
N PRO A 59 -12.27 10.18 4.03
CA PRO A 59 -13.16 9.38 4.86
C PRO A 59 -14.50 9.04 4.21
N GLU A 60 -15.10 9.96 3.49
CA GLU A 60 -16.36 9.77 2.75
C GLU A 60 -16.22 8.78 1.61
N VAL A 61 -15.07 8.75 0.92
CA VAL A 61 -14.77 7.78 -0.13
C VAL A 61 -14.49 6.41 0.48
N MET A 62 -13.76 6.36 1.59
CA MET A 62 -13.48 5.12 2.32
C MET A 62 -14.76 4.45 2.86
N ARG A 63 -15.79 5.22 3.20
CA ARG A 63 -17.10 4.69 3.63
C ARG A 63 -17.87 3.97 2.53
N LEU A 64 -17.53 4.18 1.26
CA LEU A 64 -18.17 3.49 0.13
C LEU A 64 -17.78 2.01 0.05
N ASN A 65 -16.78 1.54 0.81
CA ASN A 65 -16.40 0.12 0.83
C ASN A 65 -17.61 -0.78 1.07
N LYS A 66 -17.92 -1.60 0.05
CA LYS A 66 -19.04 -2.54 0.04
C LYS A 66 -18.63 -3.78 -0.73
N VAL A 67 -18.68 -4.93 -0.09
CA VAL A 67 -18.26 -6.21 -0.68
C VAL A 67 -19.27 -7.28 -0.30
N GLY A 68 -20.19 -7.60 -1.20
CA GLY A 68 -21.25 -8.56 -0.95
C GLY A 68 -22.10 -8.19 0.27
N SER A 69 -22.07 -9.02 1.32
CA SER A 69 -22.80 -8.78 2.58
C SER A 69 -22.10 -7.79 3.52
N TYR A 70 -20.83 -7.47 3.26
CA TYR A 70 -20.06 -6.50 4.03
C TYR A 70 -20.30 -5.09 3.48
N ASN A 71 -20.67 -4.16 4.38
CA ASN A 71 -20.86 -2.75 4.03
C ASN A 71 -20.38 -1.88 5.19
N LEU A 72 -19.34 -1.08 4.93
CA LEU A 72 -18.72 -0.24 5.95
C LEU A 72 -19.64 0.88 6.41
N LYS A 73 -20.36 1.54 5.48
CA LYS A 73 -21.32 2.62 5.78
C LYS A 73 -22.46 2.12 6.69
N ALA A 74 -22.96 0.93 6.43
CA ALA A 74 -24.07 0.36 7.20
C ALA A 74 -23.62 -0.39 8.46
N GLY A 75 -22.31 -0.54 8.71
CA GLY A 75 -21.77 -1.35 9.81
C GLY A 75 -22.14 -2.83 9.71
N LYS A 76 -22.58 -3.30 8.54
CA LYS A 76 -23.07 -4.66 8.30
C LYS A 76 -21.91 -5.59 7.90
N GLY A 77 -21.99 -6.83 8.36
CA GLY A 77 -21.04 -7.88 7.98
C GLY A 77 -19.73 -7.92 8.79
N MET A 78 -19.52 -6.98 9.71
CA MET A 78 -18.38 -7.02 10.63
C MET A 78 -18.64 -7.96 11.82
N PRO A 79 -17.67 -8.81 12.20
CA PRO A 79 -17.72 -9.53 13.47
C PRO A 79 -17.79 -8.57 14.67
N LYS A 80 -18.56 -8.93 15.72
CA LYS A 80 -18.72 -8.07 16.92
C LYS A 80 -17.39 -7.55 17.53
N PRO A 81 -16.32 -8.37 17.67
CA PRO A 81 -15.04 -7.88 18.16
C PRO A 81 -14.45 -6.78 17.28
N VAL A 82 -14.62 -6.89 15.95
CA VAL A 82 -14.12 -5.92 14.97
C VAL A 82 -14.96 -4.64 15.02
N GLN A 83 -16.28 -4.75 15.22
CA GLN A 83 -17.16 -3.58 15.40
C GLN A 83 -16.76 -2.73 16.60
N ASN A 84 -16.37 -3.36 17.72
CA ASN A 84 -15.95 -2.64 18.91
C ASN A 84 -14.65 -1.87 18.67
N VAL A 85 -13.70 -2.44 17.94
CA VAL A 85 -12.46 -1.75 17.57
C VAL A 85 -12.75 -0.65 16.53
N ALA A 86 -13.60 -0.91 15.54
CA ALA A 86 -14.01 0.08 14.55
C ALA A 86 -14.72 1.30 15.18
N ARG A 87 -15.53 1.10 16.23
CA ARG A 87 -16.16 2.20 16.98
C ARG A 87 -15.15 3.08 17.71
N LEU A 88 -14.08 2.49 18.25
CA LEU A 88 -12.98 3.22 18.87
C LEU A 88 -12.20 4.08 17.84
N LEU A 89 -12.17 3.64 16.57
CA LEU A 89 -11.53 4.35 15.47
C LEU A 89 -12.33 5.57 14.97
N VAL A 90 -13.65 5.51 15.10
CA VAL A 90 -14.56 6.56 14.60
C VAL A 90 -14.77 7.69 15.62
N GLY A 91 -14.44 7.45 16.90
CA GLY A 91 -14.71 8.37 18.01
C GLY A 91 -13.51 9.06 18.65
N GLY A 92 -12.27 8.80 18.19
CA GLY A 92 -11.03 9.30 18.79
C GLY A 92 -10.34 10.42 17.98
N ARG A 93 -9.24 10.96 18.55
CA ARG A 93 -8.35 11.86 17.81
C ARG A 93 -7.76 11.14 16.58
N GLU A 94 -7.38 11.90 15.54
CA GLU A 94 -6.83 11.33 14.28
C GLU A 94 -5.66 10.36 14.50
N GLU A 95 -4.80 10.66 15.49
CA GLU A 95 -3.66 9.81 15.87
C GLU A 95 -4.10 8.46 16.45
N ASP A 96 -5.15 8.45 17.27
CA ASP A 96 -5.75 7.23 17.84
C ASP A 96 -6.46 6.39 16.76
N ALA A 97 -7.05 7.06 15.77
CA ALA A 97 -7.70 6.41 14.64
C ALA A 97 -6.70 5.65 13.76
N LEU A 98 -5.55 6.24 13.45
CA LEU A 98 -4.45 5.61 12.70
C LEU A 98 -3.86 4.40 13.44
N TYR A 99 -3.57 4.56 14.74
CA TYR A 99 -3.05 3.48 15.58
C TYR A 99 -4.05 2.33 15.72
N GLY A 100 -5.32 2.65 15.88
CA GLY A 100 -6.41 1.70 15.91
C GLY A 100 -6.57 0.95 14.58
N TYR A 101 -6.45 1.62 13.43
CA TYR A 101 -6.51 1.01 12.09
C TYR A 101 -5.39 -0.01 11.88
N VAL A 102 -4.14 0.33 12.22
CA VAL A 102 -3.00 -0.60 12.15
C VAL A 102 -3.19 -1.79 13.10
N LYS A 103 -3.71 -1.56 14.30
CA LYS A 103 -4.01 -2.62 15.27
C LYS A 103 -5.16 -3.51 14.80
N LEU A 104 -6.19 -2.92 14.18
CA LEU A 104 -7.29 -3.64 13.57
C LEU A 104 -6.80 -4.55 12.44
N GLN A 105 -5.95 -4.07 11.55
CA GLN A 105 -5.37 -4.88 10.48
C GLN A 105 -4.60 -6.09 11.02
N LYS A 106 -3.76 -5.91 12.05
CA LYS A 106 -2.99 -7.00 12.67
C LYS A 106 -3.86 -8.03 13.38
N ILE A 107 -4.95 -7.60 14.01
CA ILE A 107 -5.87 -8.48 14.71
C ILE A 107 -6.80 -9.21 13.72
N THR A 108 -7.32 -8.51 12.73
CA THR A 108 -8.24 -9.08 11.74
C THR A 108 -7.56 -10.12 10.86
N SER A 109 -6.34 -9.91 10.40
CA SER A 109 -5.61 -10.89 9.58
C SER A 109 -5.41 -12.23 10.31
N LYS A 110 -5.26 -12.22 11.63
CA LYS A 110 -5.09 -13.44 12.44
C LYS A 110 -6.41 -14.11 12.84
N LEU A 111 -7.43 -13.31 13.20
CA LEU A 111 -8.72 -13.84 13.69
C LEU A 111 -9.63 -14.34 12.58
N ILE A 112 -9.57 -13.74 11.39
CA ILE A 112 -10.47 -14.05 10.27
C ILE A 112 -10.28 -15.47 9.74
N ASN A 113 -9.06 -16.00 9.79
CA ASN A 113 -8.79 -17.36 9.35
C ASN A 113 -9.44 -18.44 10.24
N PHE A 114 -9.82 -18.08 11.47
CA PHE A 114 -10.40 -19.00 12.46
C PHE A 114 -11.93 -18.91 12.60
N LEU A 115 -12.58 -17.93 11.95
CA LEU A 115 -14.02 -17.74 12.08
C LEU A 115 -14.78 -18.51 10.99
N PRO A 116 -15.59 -19.55 11.34
CA PRO A 116 -16.40 -20.28 10.37
C PRO A 116 -17.65 -19.50 9.95
N GLY A 117 -18.02 -19.59 8.67
CA GLY A 117 -19.32 -19.15 8.17
C GLY A 117 -19.29 -18.37 6.86
N LYS A 118 -20.27 -18.66 5.99
CA LYS A 118 -20.46 -18.00 4.69
C LYS A 118 -20.63 -16.47 4.80
N ARG A 119 -21.23 -15.98 5.88
CA ARG A 119 -21.45 -14.53 6.14
C ARG A 119 -20.13 -13.74 6.37
N LEU A 120 -19.06 -14.43 6.68
CA LEU A 120 -17.74 -13.82 6.91
C LEU A 120 -16.84 -13.84 5.66
N ASN A 121 -17.25 -14.52 4.58
CA ASN A 121 -16.45 -14.62 3.37
C ASN A 121 -16.21 -13.23 2.75
N ASP A 122 -17.23 -12.39 2.67
CA ASP A 122 -17.10 -11.07 2.07
C ASP A 122 -16.19 -10.16 2.89
N PHE A 123 -16.30 -10.22 4.23
CA PHE A 123 -15.38 -9.49 5.11
C PHE A 123 -13.95 -10.05 5.02
N ARG A 124 -13.78 -11.37 4.92
CA ARG A 124 -12.48 -12.02 4.69
C ARG A 124 -11.88 -11.59 3.35
N ASN A 125 -12.68 -11.58 2.30
CA ASN A 125 -12.25 -11.15 0.97
C ASN A 125 -11.85 -9.67 0.99
N TRP A 126 -12.65 -8.80 1.63
CA TRP A 126 -12.29 -7.40 1.83
C TRP A 126 -10.95 -7.26 2.56
N THR A 127 -10.74 -8.00 3.64
CA THR A 127 -9.47 -7.99 4.40
C THR A 127 -8.31 -8.50 3.56
N ASN A 128 -8.48 -9.59 2.81
CA ASN A 128 -7.44 -10.14 1.95
C ASN A 128 -7.07 -9.17 0.82
N VAL A 129 -8.06 -8.54 0.19
CA VAL A 129 -7.82 -7.51 -0.84
C VAL A 129 -7.02 -6.33 -0.27
N ASN A 130 -7.39 -5.85 0.93
CA ASN A 130 -6.61 -4.81 1.62
C ASN A 130 -5.19 -5.28 1.97
N ASN A 131 -5.03 -6.54 2.33
CA ASN A 131 -3.71 -7.10 2.64
C ASN A 131 -2.81 -7.12 1.40
N TYR A 132 -3.30 -7.56 0.24
CA TYR A 132 -2.58 -7.44 -1.04
C TYR A 132 -2.22 -5.98 -1.36
N TRP A 133 -3.17 -5.06 -1.18
CA TRP A 133 -2.96 -3.64 -1.40
C TRP A 133 -1.84 -3.08 -0.51
N ASN A 134 -1.84 -3.40 0.78
CA ASN A 134 -0.86 -2.91 1.75
C ASN A 134 0.55 -3.44 1.52
N HIS A 135 0.67 -4.66 0.97
CA HIS A 135 1.96 -5.28 0.62
C HIS A 135 2.30 -5.09 -0.86
N ARG A 136 2.19 -3.88 -1.36
CA ARG A 136 2.35 -3.49 -2.77
C ARG A 136 3.53 -4.16 -3.46
N SER A 137 3.22 -5.00 -4.44
CA SER A 137 4.13 -5.59 -5.41
C SER A 137 3.33 -6.01 -6.65
N ILE A 138 3.99 -6.25 -7.77
CA ILE A 138 3.30 -6.72 -8.99
C ILE A 138 2.58 -8.04 -8.72
N ALA A 139 3.24 -8.97 -8.00
CA ALA A 139 2.65 -10.25 -7.65
C ALA A 139 1.40 -10.08 -6.77
N ASN A 140 1.46 -9.24 -5.74
CA ASN A 140 0.33 -8.95 -4.87
C ASN A 140 -0.81 -8.24 -5.61
N ALA A 141 -0.51 -7.24 -6.44
CA ALA A 141 -1.52 -6.57 -7.26
C ALA A 141 -2.21 -7.56 -8.20
N THR A 142 -1.45 -8.43 -8.88
CA THR A 142 -2.00 -9.47 -9.75
C THR A 142 -2.94 -10.41 -8.98
N ASN A 143 -2.52 -10.90 -7.80
CA ASN A 143 -3.34 -11.79 -6.99
C ASN A 143 -4.54 -11.09 -6.35
N MET A 144 -4.45 -9.81 -6.03
CA MET A 144 -5.58 -8.97 -5.62
C MET A 144 -6.66 -8.95 -6.70
N PHE A 145 -6.29 -8.63 -7.95
CA PHE A 145 -7.25 -8.63 -9.05
C PHE A 145 -7.80 -10.03 -9.33
N LYS A 146 -6.97 -11.08 -9.31
CA LYS A 146 -7.43 -12.46 -9.44
C LYS A 146 -8.45 -12.83 -8.37
N LEU A 147 -8.22 -12.43 -7.10
CA LEU A 147 -9.17 -12.67 -6.00
C LEU A 147 -10.51 -11.97 -6.28
N ILE A 148 -10.49 -10.69 -6.64
CA ILE A 148 -11.70 -9.92 -6.96
C ILE A 148 -12.46 -10.54 -8.12
N LEU A 149 -11.78 -10.89 -9.20
CA LEU A 149 -12.38 -11.50 -10.39
C LEU A 149 -12.97 -12.88 -10.09
N ARG A 150 -12.29 -13.68 -9.28
CA ARG A 150 -12.75 -15.02 -8.89
C ARG A 150 -14.02 -14.96 -8.04
N GLU A 151 -14.02 -14.10 -7.03
CA GLU A 151 -15.11 -14.08 -6.02
C GLU A 151 -16.32 -13.27 -6.49
N TYR A 152 -16.11 -12.22 -7.31
CA TYR A 152 -17.18 -11.27 -7.64
C TYR A 152 -17.49 -11.11 -9.13
N CYS A 153 -16.65 -11.66 -10.03
CA CYS A 153 -16.83 -11.54 -11.46
C CYS A 153 -16.99 -12.89 -12.20
N ALA A 154 -17.37 -13.95 -11.47
CA ALA A 154 -17.63 -15.29 -11.99
C ALA A 154 -16.44 -15.96 -12.70
N MET A 155 -15.20 -15.61 -12.35
CA MET A 155 -13.98 -16.23 -12.89
C MET A 155 -13.40 -17.26 -11.90
N SER A 156 -14.20 -18.25 -11.51
CA SER A 156 -13.86 -19.22 -10.45
C SER A 156 -12.61 -20.08 -10.73
N HIS A 157 -12.17 -20.16 -11.98
CA HIS A 157 -10.98 -20.91 -12.40
C HIS A 157 -9.65 -20.22 -12.05
N LEU A 158 -9.67 -18.96 -11.63
CA LEU A 158 -8.43 -18.23 -11.31
C LEU A 158 -7.78 -18.74 -10.03
N HIS A 159 -6.52 -19.13 -10.15
CA HIS A 159 -5.68 -19.43 -8.98
C HIS A 159 -5.16 -18.15 -8.36
N VAL A 160 -5.25 -18.07 -7.03
CA VAL A 160 -4.83 -16.92 -6.22
C VAL A 160 -3.77 -17.39 -5.22
N ASP A 161 -2.56 -16.89 -5.40
CA ASP A 161 -1.46 -17.17 -4.49
C ASP A 161 -1.58 -16.36 -3.19
N PRO A 162 -1.01 -16.82 -2.07
CA PRO A 162 -0.97 -16.05 -0.82
C PRO A 162 -0.28 -14.70 -0.97
N VAL A 163 -0.59 -13.78 -0.05
CA VAL A 163 0.09 -12.47 0.03
C VAL A 163 1.57 -12.66 0.28
N VAL A 164 2.40 -12.05 -0.55
CA VAL A 164 3.84 -11.91 -0.31
C VAL A 164 4.04 -10.72 0.63
N GLU A 165 4.44 -10.99 1.86
CA GLU A 165 4.68 -9.95 2.84
C GLU A 165 5.86 -9.06 2.42
N MET A 166 5.62 -7.75 2.41
CA MET A 166 6.63 -6.74 2.10
C MET A 166 6.94 -5.96 3.39
N PRO A 167 8.21 -5.72 3.71
CA PRO A 167 8.56 -4.94 4.89
C PRO A 167 8.07 -3.50 4.77
N ASN A 168 7.69 -2.89 5.89
CA ASN A 168 7.23 -1.49 5.93
C ASN A 168 8.36 -0.50 5.77
N MET A 169 9.57 -0.88 6.11
CA MET A 169 10.80 -0.11 5.92
C MET A 169 11.94 -1.05 5.56
N GLY A 170 12.94 -0.55 4.87
CA GLY A 170 14.07 -1.37 4.42
C GLY A 170 14.95 -0.65 3.42
N PHE A 171 15.76 -1.43 2.74
CA PHE A 171 16.66 -0.95 1.69
C PHE A 171 16.29 -1.58 0.34
N ALA A 172 16.28 -0.74 -0.70
CA ALA A 172 15.96 -1.11 -2.08
C ALA A 172 17.05 -0.63 -3.03
N HIS A 173 18.14 -1.37 -3.13
CA HIS A 173 19.22 -1.02 -4.04
C HIS A 173 18.96 -1.60 -5.45
N PRO A 174 19.17 -0.83 -6.55
CA PRO A 174 18.92 -1.28 -7.92
C PRO A 174 19.68 -2.55 -8.32
N ASP A 175 20.91 -2.73 -7.82
CA ASP A 175 21.72 -3.93 -8.11
C ASP A 175 21.42 -5.11 -7.18
N ALA A 176 20.55 -4.95 -6.19
CA ALA A 176 20.23 -6.01 -5.24
C ALA A 176 19.18 -6.97 -5.81
N PRO A 177 19.29 -8.28 -5.54
CA PRO A 177 18.33 -9.27 -6.01
C PRO A 177 17.01 -9.22 -5.22
N ARG A 178 16.97 -8.53 -4.08
CA ARG A 178 15.82 -8.44 -3.18
C ARG A 178 15.87 -7.20 -2.31
N LEU A 179 14.77 -6.90 -1.65
CA LEU A 179 14.73 -5.91 -0.57
C LEU A 179 15.37 -6.46 0.71
N PHE A 180 15.92 -5.55 1.52
CA PHE A 180 16.46 -5.89 2.83
C PHE A 180 15.67 -5.19 3.92
N ALA A 181 15.23 -5.94 4.93
CA ALA A 181 14.39 -5.43 6.00
C ALA A 181 15.18 -4.78 7.15
N SER A 182 16.51 -4.91 7.15
CA SER A 182 17.34 -4.36 8.23
C SER A 182 18.70 -3.84 7.72
N PRO A 183 19.31 -2.89 8.47
CA PRO A 183 20.68 -2.43 8.19
C PRO A 183 21.70 -3.57 8.12
N ALA A 184 21.61 -4.55 9.02
CA ALA A 184 22.57 -5.65 9.07
C ALA A 184 22.54 -6.54 7.81
N GLU A 185 21.33 -6.76 7.24
CA GLU A 185 21.20 -7.52 5.99
C GLU A 185 21.77 -6.74 4.80
N TYR A 186 21.46 -5.43 4.76
CA TYR A 186 21.95 -4.55 3.70
C TYR A 186 23.48 -4.43 3.72
N GLU A 187 24.08 -4.17 4.88
CA GLU A 187 25.53 -4.06 5.06
C GLU A 187 26.26 -5.36 4.68
N ARG A 188 25.67 -6.52 4.94
CA ARG A 188 26.25 -7.82 4.53
C ARG A 188 26.30 -7.92 3.01
N TRP A 189 25.20 -7.65 2.35
CA TRP A 189 25.12 -7.65 0.89
C TRP A 189 26.06 -6.58 0.28
N GLU A 190 26.10 -5.37 0.82
CA GLU A 190 26.95 -4.28 0.38
C GLU A 190 28.45 -4.67 0.45
N LYS A 191 28.87 -5.30 1.54
CA LYS A 191 30.23 -5.84 1.70
C LYS A 191 30.57 -6.89 0.64
N GLU A 192 29.67 -7.79 0.35
CA GLU A 192 29.84 -8.83 -0.68
C GLU A 192 29.93 -8.19 -2.08
N ARG A 193 29.03 -7.25 -2.39
CA ARG A 193 29.06 -6.48 -3.65
C ARG A 193 30.36 -5.71 -3.83
N ASN A 194 30.83 -5.03 -2.80
CA ASN A 194 32.06 -4.23 -2.86
C ASN A 194 33.30 -5.12 -3.00
N ARG A 195 33.36 -6.30 -2.38
CA ARG A 195 34.41 -7.29 -2.60
C ARG A 195 34.45 -7.77 -4.05
N ALA A 196 33.29 -8.04 -4.65
CA ALA A 196 33.20 -8.48 -6.04
C ALA A 196 33.66 -7.41 -7.04
N ARG A 197 33.52 -6.11 -6.71
CA ARG A 197 33.96 -4.98 -7.52
C ARG A 197 35.47 -4.69 -7.41
N LYS A 198 36.27 -5.53 -6.72
CA LYS A 198 37.72 -5.40 -6.55
C LYS A 198 38.18 -4.00 -6.09
N GLY A 199 37.91 -3.67 -4.84
CA GLY A 199 38.58 -2.61 -4.10
C GLY A 199 38.48 -1.23 -4.73
N GLY A 200 37.37 -0.53 -4.49
CA GLY A 200 37.26 0.91 -4.73
C GLY A 200 37.93 1.73 -3.62
N ALA A 201 38.23 2.99 -3.90
CA ALA A 201 38.60 3.96 -2.86
C ALA A 201 37.52 4.05 -1.79
N ALA A 202 37.91 4.44 -0.57
CA ALA A 202 36.93 4.72 0.47
C ALA A 202 35.91 5.77 -0.03
N PRO A 203 34.61 5.59 0.27
CA PRO A 203 33.59 6.55 -0.16
C PRO A 203 33.87 7.94 0.43
N LEU A 204 33.57 8.98 -0.34
CA LEU A 204 33.72 10.38 0.07
C LEU A 204 32.75 10.75 1.21
N GLY A 205 31.65 10.05 1.33
CA GLY A 205 30.64 10.23 2.36
C GLY A 205 29.49 9.25 2.16
N THR A 206 28.60 9.21 3.13
CA THR A 206 27.41 8.33 3.13
C THR A 206 26.14 9.16 2.97
N VAL A 207 25.35 8.86 1.94
CA VAL A 207 24.07 9.53 1.64
C VAL A 207 22.93 8.57 1.85
N ALA A 208 21.96 8.94 2.71
CA ALA A 208 20.69 8.25 2.79
C ALA A 208 19.68 8.88 1.81
N LEU A 209 19.16 8.06 0.90
CA LEU A 209 18.08 8.42 -0.01
C LEU A 209 16.79 7.85 0.53
N LEU A 210 15.93 8.73 1.11
CA LEU A 210 14.65 8.33 1.68
C LEU A 210 13.55 8.41 0.62
N SER A 211 12.76 7.33 0.50
CA SER A 211 11.63 7.27 -0.41
C SER A 211 10.44 6.55 0.22
N PHE A 212 9.23 6.80 -0.27
CA PHE A 212 8.10 5.95 0.09
C PHE A 212 8.29 4.52 -0.44
N ARG A 213 7.76 3.53 0.28
CA ARG A 213 7.79 2.13 -0.15
C ARG A 213 7.22 1.94 -1.57
N ALA A 214 6.24 2.74 -1.98
CA ALA A 214 5.72 2.74 -3.34
C ALA A 214 6.80 3.05 -4.39
N HIS A 215 7.77 3.89 -4.04
CA HIS A 215 8.90 4.26 -4.89
C HIS A 215 10.02 3.20 -4.91
N SER A 216 10.00 2.22 -4.04
CA SER A 216 10.99 1.13 -4.00
C SER A 216 10.65 -0.04 -4.92
N CYS A 217 9.51 -0.01 -5.61
CA CYS A 217 9.23 -0.99 -6.67
C CYS A 217 10.25 -0.87 -7.80
N PRO A 218 10.69 -2.00 -8.40
CA PRO A 218 11.75 -2.00 -9.45
C PRO A 218 11.46 -1.13 -10.67
N VAL A 219 10.23 -0.68 -10.85
CA VAL A 219 9.76 0.14 -11.98
C VAL A 219 10.20 1.61 -11.86
N LEU A 220 10.71 2.06 -10.71
CA LEU A 220 11.03 3.47 -10.54
C LEU A 220 12.45 3.80 -10.98
N ILE A 221 12.56 3.98 -12.27
CA ILE A 221 13.75 4.42 -13.01
C ILE A 221 14.44 5.63 -12.37
N ILE A 222 13.70 6.54 -11.73
CA ILE A 222 14.25 7.77 -11.14
C ILE A 222 15.11 7.47 -9.92
N ILE A 223 14.62 6.71 -8.94
CA ILE A 223 15.38 6.38 -7.72
C ILE A 223 16.64 5.59 -8.09
N ASN A 224 16.52 4.62 -9.00
CA ASN A 224 17.64 3.84 -9.47
C ASN A 224 18.73 4.70 -10.14
N LYS A 225 18.31 5.67 -10.96
CA LYS A 225 19.25 6.62 -11.60
C LYS A 225 19.94 7.52 -10.57
N ILE A 226 19.21 7.99 -9.54
CA ILE A 226 19.79 8.79 -8.46
C ILE A 226 20.83 7.96 -7.68
N VAL A 227 20.53 6.73 -7.31
CA VAL A 227 21.45 5.83 -6.61
C VAL A 227 22.74 5.66 -7.43
N HIS A 228 22.62 5.28 -8.69
CA HIS A 228 23.80 5.08 -9.55
C HIS A 228 24.60 6.37 -9.78
N ALA A 229 23.95 7.53 -9.94
CA ALA A 229 24.63 8.79 -10.11
C ALA A 229 25.44 9.19 -8.87
N LEU A 230 24.87 9.02 -7.67
CA LEU A 230 25.56 9.29 -6.41
C LEU A 230 26.72 8.32 -6.18
N GLU A 231 26.56 7.04 -6.49
CA GLU A 231 27.64 6.04 -6.43
C GLU A 231 28.76 6.38 -7.42
N ALA A 232 28.41 6.79 -8.64
CA ALA A 232 29.40 7.22 -9.65
C ALA A 232 30.18 8.46 -9.21
N ALA A 233 29.59 9.32 -8.37
CA ALA A 233 30.25 10.44 -7.74
C ALA A 233 31.14 10.06 -6.53
N GLY A 234 31.31 8.78 -6.24
CA GLY A 234 32.13 8.27 -5.13
C GLY A 234 31.45 8.27 -3.76
N LEU A 235 30.14 8.37 -3.70
CA LEU A 235 29.38 8.34 -2.46
C LEU A 235 28.88 6.91 -2.15
N ARG A 236 28.81 6.59 -0.86
CA ARG A 236 28.05 5.43 -0.37
C ARG A 236 26.58 5.78 -0.30
N VAL A 237 25.72 5.03 -0.94
CA VAL A 237 24.28 5.32 -0.98
C VAL A 237 23.49 4.29 -0.21
N LEU A 238 22.63 4.77 0.68
CA LEU A 238 21.68 3.98 1.44
C LEU A 238 20.27 4.25 0.91
N PRO A 239 19.77 3.48 -0.07
CA PRO A 239 18.43 3.69 -0.62
C PRO A 239 17.39 3.09 0.32
N ILE A 240 16.89 3.91 1.23
CA ILE A 240 15.96 3.52 2.30
C ILE A 240 14.54 3.84 1.86
N PHE A 241 13.67 2.85 1.94
CA PHE A 241 12.23 3.06 1.79
C PHE A 241 11.51 2.94 3.13
N VAL A 242 10.44 3.72 3.30
CA VAL A 242 9.60 3.71 4.51
C VAL A 242 8.12 3.82 4.14
N MET A 243 7.27 3.30 5.02
CA MET A 243 5.87 3.75 5.16
C MET A 243 5.89 4.91 6.16
N GLY A 244 5.12 5.97 5.93
CA GLY A 244 5.23 7.23 6.65
C GLY A 244 5.36 7.15 8.18
N ILE A 245 4.71 6.18 8.82
CA ILE A 245 4.69 6.03 10.29
C ILE A 245 6.05 5.55 10.84
N GLU A 246 6.79 4.73 10.10
CA GLU A 246 8.06 4.16 10.55
C GLU A 246 9.28 5.07 10.26
N SER A 247 9.08 6.21 9.63
CA SER A 247 10.17 7.14 9.28
C SER A 247 11.00 7.57 10.49
N HIS A 248 10.35 7.79 11.66
CA HIS A 248 11.05 8.17 12.89
C HIS A 248 12.03 7.10 13.39
N ILE A 249 11.74 5.81 13.19
CA ILE A 249 12.65 4.71 13.54
C ILE A 249 13.89 4.75 12.66
N VAL A 250 13.70 4.92 11.36
CA VAL A 250 14.80 5.05 10.41
C VAL A 250 15.71 6.21 10.78
N VAL A 251 15.14 7.40 11.01
CA VAL A 251 15.92 8.59 11.37
C VAL A 251 16.69 8.36 12.66
N ARG A 252 16.04 7.91 13.71
CA ARG A 252 16.65 7.79 15.04
C ARG A 252 17.68 6.66 15.14
N GLU A 253 17.38 5.50 14.53
CA GLU A 253 18.17 4.30 14.77
C GLU A 253 19.12 3.97 13.61
N TRP A 254 18.65 4.10 12.36
CA TRP A 254 19.42 3.66 11.20
C TRP A 254 20.41 4.71 10.70
N LEU A 255 19.97 5.96 10.57
CA LEU A 255 20.85 7.02 10.04
C LEU A 255 22.04 7.24 10.97
N THR A 256 21.81 7.29 12.30
CA THR A 256 22.88 7.45 13.29
C THR A 256 23.83 6.25 13.28
N ARG A 257 23.29 5.02 13.30
CA ARG A 257 24.09 3.79 13.30
C ARG A 257 24.96 3.63 12.06
N MET A 258 24.46 4.04 10.89
CA MET A 258 25.14 3.87 9.60
C MET A 258 26.05 5.06 9.24
N ASN A 259 26.24 6.01 10.16
CA ASN A 259 27.07 7.20 10.00
C ASN A 259 26.72 7.95 8.71
N VAL A 260 25.47 8.41 8.61
CA VAL A 260 24.96 9.15 7.45
C VAL A 260 25.40 10.60 7.54
N ASP A 261 26.06 11.10 6.48
CA ASP A 261 26.52 12.50 6.38
C ASP A 261 25.44 13.41 5.77
N LEU A 262 24.62 12.88 4.85
CA LEU A 262 23.59 13.64 4.14
C LEU A 262 22.33 12.81 3.96
N VAL A 263 21.17 13.44 4.08
CA VAL A 263 19.87 12.83 3.80
C VAL A 263 19.21 13.55 2.62
N ILE A 264 18.85 12.79 1.59
CA ILE A 264 18.00 13.23 0.49
C ILE A 264 16.61 12.65 0.73
N ASN A 265 15.63 13.52 0.97
CA ASN A 265 14.24 13.12 1.18
C ASN A 265 13.44 13.34 -0.12
N THR A 266 12.87 12.25 -0.66
CA THR A 266 12.01 12.28 -1.86
C THR A 266 10.54 12.04 -1.52
N MET A 267 10.18 12.12 -0.25
CA MET A 267 8.81 11.81 0.21
C MET A 267 7.86 13.01 0.14
N GLY A 268 8.36 14.20 -0.23
CA GLY A 268 7.55 15.37 -0.54
C GLY A 268 7.09 16.13 0.69
#